data_551c8b287e699e084b124bf035ac5448
#
_entry.id   551c8b287e699e084b124bf035ac5448
#
_cell.length_a   1.000
_cell.length_b   1.000
_cell.length_c   1.000
_cell.angle_alpha   90.00
_cell.angle_beta   90.00
_cell.angle_gamma   90.00
#
_symmetry.space_group_name_H-M   'P 1'
#
loop_
_entity.id
_entity.type
_entity.pdbx_description
1 polymer ?
#
loop_
_entity_poly.entity_id
_entity_poly.type
_entity_poly.pdbx_seq_one_letter_code
_entity_poly.pdbx_strand_id
1 'polypeptide(L)'
;MPILFLTILLSGMGFGLILPGFPFVATKLGASSAVATTILGLYAVGQVLATPFWGRMSDRHGRKPLLLISIAGSLVSYLILAFASNLWLLGLGRLLTGLMGGSLALAMAYVSDLTPPEQRAKSMGYVGGSLSMGFIVGPMLGGLLGGRDAASATLLWPGLAAVFISAVMLVGATFFLKESLPPEKRAKAGGTRGPGGFAALRLVLARPLLAQIVLVGFMVYLAMALFESIFPFWAGARFDWGPRQIGMSFTYLGAVVAVIQGVLVGRLVPVFGEGRLLIAGLVCYIFGLLVMSQAPTWPVMIFGITFTTAGSALYMTTITSLVSQQAGESERGLVLGTYNSGSWAGRALGPPLTGLLFDAMGVNVPLYAAALILLPCIGILLGIVARTRKAHEKS
;
A
#
# COMPACT_ATOMS: atom_id res chain seq x y z
N MET A 1 -20.90 12.76 0.20
CA MET A 1 -20.26 11.58 -0.42
C MET A 1 -19.22 11.93 -1.50
N PRO A 2 -19.49 12.67 -2.60
CA PRO A 2 -18.49 12.89 -3.65
C PRO A 2 -17.16 13.45 -3.14
N ILE A 3 -17.22 14.40 -2.20
CA ILE A 3 -16.01 15.01 -1.63
C ILE A 3 -15.12 14.04 -0.85
N LEU A 4 -15.71 13.02 -0.18
CA LEU A 4 -14.94 11.98 0.51
C LEU A 4 -14.19 11.09 -0.49
N PHE A 5 -14.86 10.70 -1.59
CA PHE A 5 -14.21 9.93 -2.65
C PHE A 5 -13.10 10.74 -3.33
N LEU A 6 -13.33 12.05 -3.57
CA LEU A 6 -12.31 12.95 -4.06
C LEU A 6 -11.14 13.06 -3.06
N THR A 7 -11.41 13.17 -1.77
CA THR A 7 -10.36 13.19 -0.72
C THR A 7 -9.51 11.92 -0.76
N ILE A 8 -10.12 10.76 -0.92
CA ILE A 8 -9.41 9.47 -1.01
C ILE A 8 -8.57 9.38 -2.28
N LEU A 9 -9.13 9.79 -3.43
CA LEU A 9 -8.40 9.85 -4.69
C LEU A 9 -7.18 10.76 -4.58
N LEU A 10 -7.35 11.97 -4.07
CA LEU A 10 -6.29 12.96 -3.93
C LEU A 10 -5.24 12.52 -2.90
N SER A 11 -5.62 11.79 -1.85
CA SER A 11 -4.66 11.18 -0.92
C SER A 11 -3.76 10.15 -1.60
N GLY A 12 -4.35 9.28 -2.45
CA GLY A 12 -3.59 8.32 -3.26
C GLY A 12 -2.65 9.02 -4.27
N MET A 13 -3.12 10.11 -4.91
CA MET A 13 -2.30 10.90 -5.81
C MET A 13 -1.10 11.55 -5.10
N GLY A 14 -1.30 12.13 -3.93
CA GLY A 14 -0.23 12.79 -3.17
C GLY A 14 0.92 11.84 -2.82
N PHE A 15 0.59 10.61 -2.42
CA PHE A 15 1.60 9.56 -2.22
C PHE A 15 2.33 9.20 -3.52
N GLY A 16 1.59 8.99 -4.60
CA GLY A 16 2.10 8.58 -5.90
C GLY A 16 3.00 9.63 -6.58
N LEU A 17 2.73 10.93 -6.36
CA LEU A 17 3.50 12.04 -6.92
C LEU A 17 4.98 12.01 -6.55
N ILE A 18 5.29 11.60 -5.33
CA ILE A 18 6.66 11.63 -4.80
C ILE A 18 7.50 10.43 -5.26
N LEU A 19 6.85 9.27 -5.49
CA LEU A 19 7.55 8.00 -5.71
C LEU A 19 8.52 8.00 -6.90
N PRO A 20 8.17 8.47 -8.11
CA PRO A 20 9.05 8.33 -9.27
C PRO A 20 10.35 9.13 -9.18
N GLY A 21 10.30 10.34 -8.60
CA GLY A 21 11.47 11.22 -8.49
C GLY A 21 12.32 10.98 -7.25
N PHE A 22 11.75 10.40 -6.20
CA PHE A 22 12.36 10.30 -4.88
C PHE A 22 13.73 9.60 -4.89
N PRO A 23 13.91 8.41 -5.49
CA PRO A 23 15.18 7.70 -5.50
C PRO A 23 16.31 8.52 -6.11
N PHE A 24 16.04 9.17 -7.23
CA PHE A 24 17.02 9.96 -7.96
C PHE A 24 17.44 11.22 -7.18
N VAL A 25 16.49 11.89 -6.52
CA VAL A 25 16.81 13.05 -5.68
C VAL A 25 17.58 12.62 -4.43
N ALA A 26 17.23 11.51 -3.79
CA ALA A 26 17.97 10.98 -2.66
C ALA A 26 19.44 10.66 -3.05
N THR A 27 19.65 10.01 -4.20
CA THR A 27 20.99 9.75 -4.74
C THR A 27 21.77 11.04 -5.03
N LYS A 28 21.14 12.06 -5.61
CA LYS A 28 21.76 13.38 -5.83
C LYS A 28 22.20 14.05 -4.52
N LEU A 29 21.50 13.82 -3.43
CA LEU A 29 21.85 14.30 -2.10
C LEU A 29 22.89 13.40 -1.38
N GLY A 30 23.48 12.44 -2.09
CA GLY A 30 24.56 11.59 -1.58
C GLY A 30 24.09 10.32 -0.88
N ALA A 31 22.81 9.93 -0.99
CA ALA A 31 22.34 8.65 -0.44
C ALA A 31 22.84 7.46 -1.26
N SER A 32 23.32 6.40 -0.59
CA SER A 32 23.39 5.07 -1.18
C SER A 32 21.96 4.51 -1.39
N SER A 33 21.82 3.43 -2.16
CA SER A 33 20.52 2.81 -2.35
C SER A 33 19.92 2.32 -1.03
N ALA A 34 20.75 1.82 -0.10
CA ALA A 34 20.33 1.43 1.25
C ALA A 34 19.77 2.60 2.06
N VAL A 35 20.42 3.75 2.04
CA VAL A 35 19.96 4.96 2.73
C VAL A 35 18.67 5.48 2.10
N ALA A 36 18.63 5.58 0.77
CA ALA A 36 17.47 6.11 0.06
C ALA A 36 16.22 5.24 0.25
N THR A 37 16.35 3.90 0.14
CA THR A 37 15.21 3.00 0.37
C THR A 37 14.80 2.98 1.84
N THR A 38 15.74 3.09 2.79
CA THR A 38 15.42 3.23 4.23
C THR A 38 14.59 4.50 4.47
N ILE A 39 15.00 5.64 3.91
CA ILE A 39 14.24 6.88 4.00
C ILE A 39 12.86 6.72 3.35
N LEU A 40 12.77 6.04 2.20
CA LEU A 40 11.49 5.72 1.57
C LEU A 40 10.58 4.92 2.52
N GLY A 41 11.13 3.95 3.24
CA GLY A 41 10.45 3.12 4.22
C GLY A 41 9.92 3.86 5.45
N LEU A 42 10.48 5.02 5.82
CA LEU A 42 10.01 5.82 6.96
C LEU A 42 8.54 6.20 6.86
N TYR A 43 8.00 6.31 5.64
CA TYR A 43 6.57 6.48 5.42
C TYR A 43 5.75 5.31 6.02
N ALA A 44 6.15 4.07 5.75
CA ALA A 44 5.44 2.90 6.27
C ALA A 44 5.57 2.81 7.80
N VAL A 45 6.73 3.13 8.34
CA VAL A 45 6.96 3.22 9.81
C VAL A 45 6.01 4.26 10.42
N GLY A 46 5.99 5.47 9.87
CA GLY A 46 5.08 6.53 10.31
C GLY A 46 3.62 6.09 10.28
N GLN A 47 3.20 5.41 9.22
CA GLN A 47 1.83 4.94 9.06
C GLN A 47 1.44 3.85 10.07
N VAL A 48 2.33 2.90 10.34
CA VAL A 48 2.11 1.86 11.36
C VAL A 48 1.93 2.49 12.75
N LEU A 49 2.78 3.44 13.10
CA LEU A 49 2.71 4.13 14.39
C LEU A 49 1.45 5.00 14.52
N ALA A 50 1.06 5.68 13.45
CA ALA A 50 -0.03 6.63 13.46
C ALA A 50 -1.43 6.01 13.37
N THR A 51 -1.59 4.88 12.68
CA THR A 51 -2.90 4.27 12.42
C THR A 51 -3.72 4.03 13.71
N PRO A 52 -3.17 3.43 14.79
CA PRO A 52 -3.92 3.24 16.04
C PRO A 52 -4.26 4.56 16.75
N PHE A 53 -3.40 5.58 16.56
CA PHE A 53 -3.60 6.90 17.14
C PHE A 53 -4.77 7.62 16.46
N TRP A 54 -4.76 7.72 15.12
CA TRP A 54 -5.82 8.37 14.35
C TRP A 54 -7.20 7.75 14.59
N GLY A 55 -7.28 6.42 14.65
CA GLY A 55 -8.53 5.71 14.94
C GLY A 55 -9.11 6.13 16.29
N ARG A 56 -8.30 6.04 17.37
CA ARG A 56 -8.73 6.39 18.72
C ARG A 56 -9.09 7.86 18.88
N MET A 57 -8.27 8.74 18.33
CA MET A 57 -8.51 10.18 18.40
C MET A 57 -9.81 10.57 17.67
N SER A 58 -10.08 9.99 16.50
CA SER A 58 -11.27 10.29 15.71
C SER A 58 -12.56 9.81 16.37
N ASP A 59 -12.51 8.69 17.11
CA ASP A 59 -13.65 8.21 17.88
C ASP A 59 -14.01 9.15 19.06
N ARG A 60 -13.01 9.88 19.59
CA ARG A 60 -13.19 10.80 20.73
C ARG A 60 -13.56 12.22 20.29
N HIS A 61 -12.85 12.77 19.29
CA HIS A 61 -12.96 14.18 18.93
C HIS A 61 -13.84 14.42 17.69
N GLY A 62 -14.27 13.35 17.02
CA GLY A 62 -15.02 13.41 15.78
C GLY A 62 -14.15 13.16 14.56
N ARG A 63 -14.78 12.81 13.45
CA ARG A 63 -14.09 12.44 12.20
C ARG A 63 -13.53 13.66 11.47
N LYS A 64 -14.33 14.74 11.33
CA LYS A 64 -13.96 15.92 10.55
C LYS A 64 -12.71 16.64 11.08
N PRO A 65 -12.59 17.00 12.37
CA PRO A 65 -11.42 17.71 12.87
C PRO A 65 -10.12 16.92 12.64
N LEU A 66 -10.15 15.61 12.87
CA LEU A 66 -8.97 14.75 12.71
C LEU A 66 -8.59 14.59 11.23
N LEU A 67 -9.57 14.50 10.34
CA LEU A 67 -9.32 14.48 8.90
C LEU A 67 -8.64 15.79 8.44
N LEU A 68 -9.12 16.94 8.90
CA LEU A 68 -8.54 18.24 8.56
C LEU A 68 -7.08 18.37 9.08
N ILE A 69 -6.82 17.93 10.32
CA ILE A 69 -5.45 17.91 10.89
C ILE A 69 -4.52 17.00 10.08
N SER A 70 -4.99 15.82 9.70
CA SER A 70 -4.24 14.86 8.88
C SER A 70 -3.90 15.45 7.51
N ILE A 71 -4.85 16.10 6.84
CA ILE A 71 -4.63 16.74 5.54
C ILE A 71 -3.67 17.93 5.67
N ALA A 72 -3.84 18.80 6.68
CA ALA A 72 -2.96 19.92 6.93
C ALA A 72 -1.52 19.49 7.24
N GLY A 73 -1.35 18.42 8.05
CA GLY A 73 -0.05 17.84 8.32
C GLY A 73 0.60 17.21 7.09
N SER A 74 -0.20 16.58 6.21
CA SER A 74 0.28 16.08 4.92
C SER A 74 0.76 17.21 4.00
N LEU A 75 0.05 18.33 3.95
CA LEU A 75 0.45 19.53 3.22
C LEU A 75 1.83 20.02 3.68
N VAL A 76 2.03 20.18 4.99
CA VAL A 76 3.33 20.56 5.55
C VAL A 76 4.42 19.55 5.20
N SER A 77 4.11 18.26 5.26
CA SER A 77 5.06 17.19 4.91
C SER A 77 5.49 17.28 3.44
N TYR A 78 4.56 17.56 2.52
CA TYR A 78 4.89 17.75 1.10
C TYR A 78 5.66 19.03 0.83
N LEU A 79 5.43 20.11 1.59
CA LEU A 79 6.29 21.29 1.54
C LEU A 79 7.73 20.97 1.93
N ILE A 80 7.92 20.22 3.03
CA ILE A 80 9.26 19.78 3.45
C ILE A 80 9.92 18.95 2.34
N LEU A 81 9.19 18.02 1.71
CA LEU A 81 9.72 17.21 0.62
C LEU A 81 10.04 18.01 -0.64
N ALA A 82 9.21 19.01 -0.99
CA ALA A 82 9.44 19.88 -2.15
C ALA A 82 10.74 20.68 -2.03
N PHE A 83 11.05 21.16 -0.84
CA PHE A 83 12.22 21.99 -0.56
C PHE A 83 13.34 21.22 0.16
N ALA A 84 13.32 19.89 0.16
CA ALA A 84 14.34 19.09 0.81
C ALA A 84 15.71 19.27 0.14
N SER A 85 16.66 19.84 0.87
CA SER A 85 18.03 20.10 0.44
C SER A 85 19.06 19.12 1.01
N ASN A 86 18.63 18.22 1.88
CA ASN A 86 19.48 17.20 2.49
C ASN A 86 18.67 15.95 2.86
N LEU A 87 19.36 14.86 3.21
CA LEU A 87 18.73 13.57 3.52
C LEU A 87 17.88 13.60 4.79
N TRP A 88 18.20 14.45 5.76
CA TRP A 88 17.41 14.60 6.98
C TRP A 88 16.03 15.19 6.70
N LEU A 89 15.95 16.22 5.84
CA LEU A 89 14.68 16.80 5.42
C LEU A 89 13.85 15.80 4.60
N LEU A 90 14.51 15.02 3.72
CA LEU A 90 13.81 13.92 3.02
C LEU A 90 13.24 12.88 3.99
N GLY A 91 14.03 12.48 5.00
CA GLY A 91 13.61 11.54 6.02
C GLY A 91 12.47 12.07 6.88
N LEU A 92 12.60 13.32 7.34
CA LEU A 92 11.56 14.00 8.11
C LEU A 92 10.26 14.11 7.30
N GLY A 93 10.32 14.55 6.04
CA GLY A 93 9.16 14.65 5.17
C GLY A 93 8.48 13.31 4.94
N ARG A 94 9.24 12.22 4.72
CA ARG A 94 8.70 10.86 4.57
C ARG A 94 8.05 10.33 5.84
N LEU A 95 8.71 10.51 6.98
CA LEU A 95 8.16 10.11 8.28
C LEU A 95 6.87 10.88 8.59
N LEU A 96 6.87 12.20 8.43
CA LEU A 96 5.70 13.03 8.67
C LEU A 96 4.55 12.69 7.71
N THR A 97 4.84 12.47 6.42
CA THR A 97 3.80 12.02 5.46
C THR A 97 3.17 10.70 5.93
N GLY A 98 3.96 9.77 6.47
CA GLY A 98 3.46 8.52 7.05
C GLY A 98 2.63 8.77 8.32
N LEU A 99 3.12 9.57 9.25
CA LEU A 99 2.41 9.92 10.49
C LEU A 99 1.08 10.63 10.20
N MET A 100 1.03 11.47 9.18
CA MET A 100 -0.18 12.18 8.75
C MET A 100 -1.06 11.34 7.81
N GLY A 101 -0.63 10.14 7.41
CA GLY A 101 -1.37 9.23 6.52
C GLY A 101 -2.68 8.67 7.07
N GLY A 102 -3.17 9.18 8.20
CA GLY A 102 -4.46 8.81 8.79
C GLY A 102 -5.69 9.18 7.95
N SER A 103 -5.55 10.10 6.99
CA SER A 103 -6.65 10.60 6.16
C SER A 103 -7.44 9.50 5.45
N LEU A 104 -6.78 8.45 4.95
CA LEU A 104 -7.44 7.32 4.29
C LEU A 104 -8.30 6.51 5.27
N ALA A 105 -7.75 6.12 6.43
CA ALA A 105 -8.48 5.36 7.44
C ALA A 105 -9.65 6.17 8.01
N LEU A 106 -9.45 7.48 8.23
CA LEU A 106 -10.49 8.40 8.67
C LEU A 106 -11.59 8.55 7.62
N ALA A 107 -11.25 8.69 6.34
CA ALA A 107 -12.22 8.79 5.24
C ALA A 107 -13.02 7.49 5.08
N MET A 108 -12.40 6.32 5.22
CA MET A 108 -13.09 5.02 5.21
C MET A 108 -14.08 4.91 6.38
N ALA A 109 -13.67 5.30 7.59
CA ALA A 109 -14.56 5.33 8.74
C ALA A 109 -15.74 6.30 8.53
N TYR A 110 -15.44 7.47 7.97
CA TYR A 110 -16.43 8.48 7.63
C TYR A 110 -17.49 7.97 6.63
N VAL A 111 -17.03 7.31 5.54
CA VAL A 111 -17.92 6.67 4.56
C VAL A 111 -18.78 5.61 5.23
N SER A 112 -18.20 4.79 6.12
CA SER A 112 -18.94 3.76 6.86
C SER A 112 -20.01 4.34 7.78
N ASP A 113 -19.71 5.48 8.45
CA ASP A 113 -20.66 6.16 9.35
C ASP A 113 -21.85 6.76 8.60
N LEU A 114 -21.63 7.25 7.36
CA LEU A 114 -22.68 7.90 6.54
C LEU A 114 -23.45 6.95 5.63
N THR A 115 -23.02 5.68 5.53
CA THR A 115 -23.62 4.73 4.59
C THR A 115 -24.49 3.70 5.33
N PRO A 116 -25.77 3.53 4.93
CA PRO A 116 -26.62 2.46 5.44
C PRO A 116 -25.98 1.09 5.23
N PRO A 117 -26.26 0.10 6.12
CA PRO A 117 -25.65 -1.24 6.04
C PRO A 117 -25.76 -1.91 4.66
N GLU A 118 -26.91 -1.74 3.99
CA GLU A 118 -27.23 -2.35 2.70
C GLU A 118 -26.37 -1.78 1.56
N GLN A 119 -25.88 -0.55 1.70
CA GLN A 119 -25.09 0.16 0.68
C GLN A 119 -23.59 0.22 1.00
N ARG A 120 -23.15 -0.30 2.16
CA ARG A 120 -21.74 -0.24 2.60
C ARG A 120 -20.79 -0.89 1.62
N ALA A 121 -21.13 -2.09 1.11
CA ALA A 121 -20.29 -2.78 0.14
C ALA A 121 -20.06 -1.94 -1.13
N LYS A 122 -21.11 -1.29 -1.65
CA LYS A 122 -21.02 -0.42 -2.83
C LYS A 122 -20.17 0.82 -2.54
N SER A 123 -20.37 1.47 -1.38
CA SER A 123 -19.59 2.65 -0.99
C SER A 123 -18.12 2.33 -0.76
N MET A 124 -17.80 1.16 -0.16
CA MET A 124 -16.41 0.70 -0.03
C MET A 124 -15.78 0.37 -1.38
N GLY A 125 -16.55 -0.11 -2.35
CA GLY A 125 -16.12 -0.24 -3.73
C GLY A 125 -15.71 1.10 -4.35
N TYR A 126 -16.47 2.18 -4.12
CA TYR A 126 -16.09 3.53 -4.57
C TYR A 126 -14.84 4.06 -3.86
N VAL A 127 -14.66 3.76 -2.57
CA VAL A 127 -13.41 4.06 -1.83
C VAL A 127 -12.22 3.39 -2.49
N GLY A 128 -12.30 2.09 -2.76
CA GLY A 128 -11.24 1.34 -3.43
C GLY A 128 -10.96 1.86 -4.84
N GLY A 129 -12.00 2.14 -5.63
CA GLY A 129 -11.87 2.71 -6.97
C GLY A 129 -11.22 4.09 -6.98
N SER A 130 -11.60 4.97 -6.05
CA SER A 130 -10.99 6.30 -5.89
C SER A 130 -9.52 6.22 -5.52
N LEU A 131 -9.16 5.33 -4.58
CA LEU A 131 -7.78 5.11 -4.18
C LEU A 131 -6.94 4.57 -5.34
N SER A 132 -7.46 3.57 -6.06
CA SER A 132 -6.77 2.98 -7.23
C SER A 132 -6.55 4.02 -8.33
N MET A 133 -7.53 4.87 -8.61
CA MET A 133 -7.37 5.97 -9.56
C MET A 133 -6.28 6.95 -9.11
N GLY A 134 -6.21 7.27 -7.82
CA GLY A 134 -5.14 8.09 -7.25
C GLY A 134 -3.75 7.47 -7.46
N PHE A 135 -3.62 6.16 -7.26
CA PHE A 135 -2.37 5.43 -7.51
C PHE A 135 -2.01 5.28 -8.99
N ILE A 136 -2.95 5.46 -9.92
CA ILE A 136 -2.66 5.51 -11.36
C ILE A 136 -2.19 6.91 -11.75
N VAL A 137 -2.96 7.93 -11.37
CA VAL A 137 -2.72 9.32 -11.80
C VAL A 137 -1.54 9.95 -11.05
N GLY A 138 -1.35 9.61 -9.77
CA GLY A 138 -0.28 10.17 -8.94
C GLY A 138 1.11 9.94 -9.51
N PRO A 139 1.55 8.70 -9.74
CA PRO A 139 2.85 8.43 -10.32
C PRO A 139 3.04 8.98 -11.74
N MET A 140 1.97 9.02 -12.55
CA MET A 140 2.01 9.65 -13.87
C MET A 140 2.40 11.11 -13.76
N LEU A 141 1.69 11.88 -12.97
CA LEU A 141 1.99 13.29 -12.74
C LEU A 141 3.35 13.47 -12.04
N GLY A 142 3.68 12.61 -11.08
CA GLY A 142 4.96 12.61 -10.39
C GLY A 142 6.14 12.38 -11.34
N GLY A 143 6.01 11.46 -12.29
CA GLY A 143 7.01 11.22 -13.32
C GLY A 143 7.13 12.39 -14.32
N LEU A 144 6.01 12.95 -14.76
CA LEU A 144 6.01 14.09 -15.67
C LEU A 144 6.63 15.35 -15.04
N LEU A 145 6.34 15.61 -13.77
CA LEU A 145 6.84 16.76 -13.03
C LEU A 145 8.21 16.52 -12.40
N GLY A 146 8.60 15.26 -12.20
CA GLY A 146 9.82 14.86 -11.50
C GLY A 146 11.11 14.96 -12.31
N GLY A 147 11.03 15.23 -13.61
CA GLY A 147 12.17 15.31 -14.51
C GLY A 147 12.20 14.20 -15.57
N ARG A 148 12.92 14.45 -16.67
CA ARG A 148 12.99 13.50 -17.80
C ARG A 148 13.95 12.34 -17.54
N ASP A 149 15.05 12.63 -16.88
CA ASP A 149 16.17 11.74 -16.60
C ASP A 149 16.66 11.89 -15.15
N ALA A 150 17.62 11.08 -14.74
CA ALA A 150 18.19 11.14 -13.42
C ALA A 150 18.87 12.49 -13.11
N ALA A 151 19.48 13.12 -14.13
CA ALA A 151 20.16 14.41 -13.98
C ALA A 151 19.20 15.57 -13.72
N SER A 152 18.04 15.59 -14.37
CA SER A 152 16.98 16.61 -14.17
C SER A 152 16.02 16.30 -13.04
N ALA A 153 16.19 15.15 -12.34
CA ALA A 153 15.27 14.71 -11.29
C ALA A 153 15.10 15.75 -10.18
N THR A 154 13.85 16.02 -9.81
CA THR A 154 13.47 16.99 -8.76
C THR A 154 12.24 16.53 -8.00
N LEU A 155 12.14 16.92 -6.73
CA LEU A 155 10.91 16.80 -5.93
C LEU A 155 10.16 18.13 -5.80
N LEU A 156 10.72 19.23 -6.30
CA LEU A 156 10.08 20.54 -6.17
C LEU A 156 8.68 20.56 -6.80
N TRP A 157 8.58 20.26 -8.09
CA TRP A 157 7.30 20.33 -8.79
C TRP A 157 6.30 19.25 -8.37
N PRO A 158 6.69 17.96 -8.22
CA PRO A 158 5.80 16.94 -7.64
C PRO A 158 5.33 17.28 -6.24
N GLY A 159 6.24 17.80 -5.40
CA GLY A 159 5.92 18.22 -4.03
C GLY A 159 4.95 19.40 -4.00
N LEU A 160 5.17 20.45 -4.81
CA LEU A 160 4.25 21.60 -4.92
C LEU A 160 2.88 21.17 -5.48
N ALA A 161 2.83 20.23 -6.43
CA ALA A 161 1.57 19.66 -6.90
C ALA A 161 0.84 18.92 -5.76
N ALA A 162 1.56 18.13 -4.94
CA ALA A 162 0.98 17.47 -3.78
C ALA A 162 0.49 18.47 -2.71
N VAL A 163 1.21 19.58 -2.50
CA VAL A 163 0.78 20.70 -1.64
C VAL A 163 -0.51 21.32 -2.15
N PHE A 164 -0.57 21.65 -3.45
CA PHE A 164 -1.78 22.19 -4.08
C PHE A 164 -2.98 21.26 -3.92
N ILE A 165 -2.79 19.97 -4.22
CA ILE A 165 -3.81 18.94 -4.04
C ILE A 165 -4.28 18.89 -2.58
N SER A 166 -3.35 18.88 -1.62
CA SER A 166 -3.67 18.86 -0.19
C SER A 166 -4.40 20.13 0.26
N ALA A 167 -4.04 21.29 -0.29
CA ALA A 167 -4.74 22.55 -0.02
C ALA A 167 -6.19 22.53 -0.55
N VAL A 168 -6.40 22.04 -1.77
CA VAL A 168 -7.74 21.85 -2.35
C VAL A 168 -8.58 20.91 -1.50
N MET A 169 -7.97 19.77 -1.03
CA MET A 169 -8.64 18.84 -0.12
C MET A 169 -9.01 19.52 1.20
N LEU A 170 -8.08 20.27 1.79
CA LEU A 170 -8.30 20.95 3.07
C LEU A 170 -9.45 21.95 2.99
N VAL A 171 -9.44 22.78 1.94
CA VAL A 171 -10.52 23.74 1.67
C VAL A 171 -11.83 23.00 1.43
N GLY A 172 -11.85 22.01 0.53
CA GLY A 172 -13.04 21.22 0.23
C GLY A 172 -13.61 20.51 1.46
N ALA A 173 -12.74 19.87 2.26
CA ALA A 173 -13.17 19.20 3.48
C ALA A 173 -13.69 20.18 4.55
N THR A 174 -13.08 21.36 4.67
CA THR A 174 -13.51 22.39 5.64
C THR A 174 -14.93 22.88 5.34
N PHE A 175 -15.22 23.23 4.10
CA PHE A 175 -16.50 23.85 3.74
C PHE A 175 -17.62 22.85 3.45
N PHE A 176 -17.31 21.67 2.88
CA PHE A 176 -18.34 20.76 2.39
C PHE A 176 -18.54 19.50 3.23
N LEU A 177 -17.60 19.15 4.13
CA LEU A 177 -17.82 18.03 5.03
C LEU A 177 -18.54 18.47 6.30
N LYS A 178 -19.60 17.72 6.66
CA LYS A 178 -20.27 17.84 7.95
C LYS A 178 -19.75 16.74 8.87
N GLU A 179 -19.67 16.96 10.17
CA GLU A 179 -19.26 15.92 11.13
C GLU A 179 -20.16 14.69 11.03
N SER A 180 -19.56 13.49 10.93
CA SER A 180 -20.31 12.23 10.81
C SER A 180 -20.57 11.56 12.15
N LEU A 181 -19.79 11.89 13.19
CA LEU A 181 -19.88 11.27 14.51
C LEU A 181 -20.48 12.24 15.53
N PRO A 182 -21.80 12.11 15.85
CA PRO A 182 -22.45 12.97 16.85
C PRO A 182 -21.82 12.84 18.25
N PRO A 183 -21.82 13.91 19.08
CA PRO A 183 -21.21 13.90 20.41
C PRO A 183 -21.67 12.75 21.30
N GLU A 184 -22.95 12.37 21.22
CA GLU A 184 -23.58 11.30 22.00
C GLU A 184 -22.99 9.91 21.68
N LYS A 185 -22.55 9.69 20.42
CA LYS A 185 -21.92 8.44 19.99
C LYS A 185 -20.43 8.41 20.34
N ARG A 186 -19.78 9.57 20.52
CA ARG A 186 -18.35 9.66 20.92
C ARG A 186 -18.13 9.11 22.33
N ALA A 187 -19.03 9.38 23.27
CA ALA A 187 -18.94 8.91 24.64
C ALA A 187 -19.05 7.37 24.78
N LYS A 188 -19.79 6.72 23.88
CA LYS A 188 -20.00 5.26 23.89
C LYS A 188 -18.87 4.48 23.19
N ALA A 189 -18.09 5.11 22.32
CA ALA A 189 -17.00 4.48 21.59
C ALA A 189 -15.79 4.12 22.47
N GLY A 190 -15.74 4.56 23.72
CA GLY A 190 -14.72 4.22 24.71
C GLY A 190 -14.91 2.89 25.47
N GLY A 191 -16.07 2.23 25.32
CA GLY A 191 -16.44 1.00 26.02
C GLY A 191 -16.32 -0.24 25.16
N THR A 192 -15.71 -1.30 25.69
CA THR A 192 -15.65 -2.67 25.14
C THR A 192 -14.96 -2.82 23.76
N ARG A 193 -13.69 -2.50 23.69
CA ARG A 193 -12.82 -3.06 22.63
C ARG A 193 -12.31 -4.42 23.08
N GLY A 194 -12.41 -5.41 22.18
CA GLY A 194 -11.72 -6.68 22.34
C GLY A 194 -10.22 -6.49 22.59
N PRO A 195 -9.46 -7.53 22.91
CA PRO A 195 -8.05 -7.44 23.23
C PRO A 195 -7.32 -6.69 22.12
N GLY A 196 -6.69 -5.55 22.50
CA GLY A 196 -6.00 -4.68 21.54
C GLY A 196 -4.50 -4.99 21.47
N GLY A 197 -3.87 -4.64 20.37
CA GLY A 197 -2.43 -4.67 20.22
C GLY A 197 -1.81 -6.07 20.38
N PHE A 198 -0.89 -6.21 21.32
CA PHE A 198 -0.11 -7.43 21.54
C PHE A 198 -0.95 -8.64 21.98
N ALA A 199 -2.02 -8.41 22.75
CA ALA A 199 -2.92 -9.47 23.18
C ALA A 199 -3.73 -10.04 22.01
N ALA A 200 -4.18 -9.20 21.10
CA ALA A 200 -4.83 -9.61 19.86
C ALA A 200 -3.91 -10.46 18.98
N LEU A 201 -2.68 -10.00 18.79
CA LEU A 201 -1.65 -10.73 18.04
C LEU A 201 -1.41 -12.11 18.65
N ARG A 202 -1.22 -12.20 19.97
CA ARG A 202 -0.99 -13.47 20.67
C ARG A 202 -2.17 -14.45 20.50
N LEU A 203 -3.41 -13.96 20.59
CA LEU A 203 -4.61 -14.79 20.41
C LEU A 203 -4.72 -15.36 18.99
N VAL A 204 -4.44 -14.57 17.97
CA VAL A 204 -4.48 -14.99 16.56
C VAL A 204 -3.33 -15.95 16.25
N LEU A 205 -2.11 -15.65 16.73
CA LEU A 205 -0.93 -16.50 16.52
C LEU A 205 -0.99 -17.83 17.29
N ALA A 206 -1.79 -17.93 18.35
CA ALA A 206 -2.02 -19.19 19.05
C ALA A 206 -2.81 -20.22 18.21
N ARG A 207 -3.48 -19.77 17.12
CA ARG A 207 -4.20 -20.65 16.19
C ARG A 207 -3.32 -20.92 14.96
N PRO A 208 -2.85 -22.18 14.73
CA PRO A 208 -1.86 -22.49 13.70
C PRO A 208 -2.25 -22.02 12.29
N LEU A 209 -3.54 -22.18 11.93
CA LEU A 209 -4.04 -21.75 10.62
C LEU A 209 -3.95 -20.23 10.43
N LEU A 210 -4.39 -19.46 11.42
CA LEU A 210 -4.35 -18.00 11.37
C LEU A 210 -2.91 -17.48 11.41
N ALA A 211 -2.04 -18.12 12.19
CA ALA A 211 -0.61 -17.81 12.23
C ALA A 211 0.04 -18.01 10.86
N GLN A 212 -0.28 -19.10 10.16
CA GLN A 212 0.20 -19.36 8.79
C GLN A 212 -0.29 -18.28 7.80
N ILE A 213 -1.55 -17.85 7.90
CA ILE A 213 -2.11 -16.80 7.04
C ILE A 213 -1.43 -15.46 7.31
N VAL A 214 -1.20 -15.09 8.57
CA VAL A 214 -0.49 -13.86 8.95
C VAL A 214 0.96 -13.89 8.47
N LEU A 215 1.65 -15.04 8.60
CA LEU A 215 3.01 -15.23 8.11
C LEU A 215 3.08 -15.08 6.58
N VAL A 216 2.16 -15.70 5.85
CA VAL A 216 2.08 -15.55 4.38
C VAL A 216 1.85 -14.08 4.02
N GLY A 217 0.93 -13.39 4.70
CA GLY A 217 0.70 -11.96 4.52
C GLY A 217 1.98 -11.15 4.72
N PHE A 218 2.68 -11.37 5.83
CA PHE A 218 3.96 -10.71 6.11
C PHE A 218 4.98 -10.94 4.98
N MET A 219 5.19 -12.20 4.57
CA MET A 219 6.18 -12.57 3.55
C MET A 219 5.84 -11.99 2.17
N VAL A 220 4.57 -12.03 1.76
CA VAL A 220 4.15 -11.49 0.47
C VAL A 220 4.28 -9.97 0.44
N TYR A 221 3.86 -9.28 1.49
CA TYR A 221 4.02 -7.81 1.55
C TYR A 221 5.48 -7.39 1.69
N LEU A 222 6.32 -8.21 2.33
CA LEU A 222 7.77 -8.02 2.33
C LEU A 222 8.33 -8.13 0.89
N ALA A 223 7.96 -9.17 0.15
CA ALA A 223 8.38 -9.36 -1.25
C ALA A 223 7.89 -8.22 -2.16
N MET A 224 6.63 -7.75 -1.96
CA MET A 224 6.09 -6.59 -2.68
C MET A 224 6.89 -5.32 -2.38
N ALA A 225 7.23 -5.08 -1.12
CA ALA A 225 8.01 -3.92 -0.73
C ALA A 225 9.47 -3.98 -1.23
N LEU A 226 10.07 -5.19 -1.30
CA LEU A 226 11.36 -5.41 -1.94
C LEU A 226 11.31 -4.96 -3.41
N PHE A 227 10.30 -5.39 -4.16
CA PHE A 227 10.14 -5.03 -5.56
C PHE A 227 9.85 -3.52 -5.73
N GLU A 228 8.83 -2.99 -5.05
CA GLU A 228 8.38 -1.61 -5.23
C GLU A 228 9.46 -0.58 -4.92
N SER A 229 10.26 -0.81 -3.87
CA SER A 229 11.28 0.12 -3.44
C SER A 229 12.55 0.08 -4.28
N ILE A 230 12.88 -1.09 -4.88
CA ILE A 230 14.08 -1.21 -5.72
C ILE A 230 13.82 -0.89 -7.18
N PHE A 231 12.60 -1.04 -7.66
CA PHE A 231 12.28 -0.93 -9.08
C PHE A 231 12.83 0.35 -9.73
N PRO A 232 12.73 1.57 -9.13
CA PRO A 232 13.29 2.77 -9.74
C PRO A 232 14.82 2.74 -9.84
N PHE A 233 15.51 2.24 -8.81
CA PHE A 233 16.99 2.10 -8.82
C PHE A 233 17.42 1.05 -9.83
N TRP A 234 16.75 -0.10 -9.85
CA TRP A 234 17.02 -1.19 -10.77
C TRP A 234 16.83 -0.76 -12.23
N ALA A 235 15.72 -0.09 -12.54
CA ALA A 235 15.43 0.39 -13.88
C ALA A 235 16.37 1.53 -14.31
N GLY A 236 16.76 2.40 -13.38
CA GLY A 236 17.79 3.41 -13.60
C GLY A 236 19.15 2.79 -13.95
N ALA A 237 19.59 1.80 -13.16
CA ALA A 237 20.88 1.13 -13.39
C ALA A 237 20.89 0.26 -14.66
N ARG A 238 19.75 -0.32 -15.05
CA ARG A 238 19.66 -1.28 -16.17
C ARG A 238 19.34 -0.62 -17.51
N PHE A 239 18.52 0.43 -17.52
CA PHE A 239 17.97 1.05 -18.73
C PHE A 239 18.19 2.56 -18.81
N ASP A 240 18.94 3.13 -17.86
CA ASP A 240 19.15 4.58 -17.73
C ASP A 240 17.82 5.37 -17.63
N TRP A 241 16.83 4.78 -16.94
CA TRP A 241 15.52 5.40 -16.77
C TRP A 241 15.54 6.46 -15.68
N GLY A 242 14.79 7.54 -15.92
CA GLY A 242 14.56 8.61 -14.97
C GLY A 242 13.13 8.63 -14.42
N PRO A 243 12.78 9.69 -13.68
CA PRO A 243 11.47 9.82 -13.03
C PRO A 243 10.29 9.64 -13.99
N ARG A 244 10.42 10.14 -15.24
CA ARG A 244 9.34 10.07 -16.23
C ARG A 244 8.99 8.64 -16.61
N GLN A 245 9.97 7.80 -16.95
CA GLN A 245 9.76 6.40 -17.33
C GLN A 245 9.26 5.58 -16.14
N ILE A 246 9.80 5.86 -14.95
CA ILE A 246 9.34 5.22 -13.69
C ILE A 246 7.87 5.58 -13.42
N GLY A 247 7.50 6.85 -13.54
CA GLY A 247 6.11 7.28 -13.36
C GLY A 247 5.14 6.62 -14.33
N MET A 248 5.52 6.51 -15.61
CA MET A 248 4.74 5.79 -16.62
C MET A 248 4.60 4.31 -16.29
N SER A 249 5.67 3.68 -15.79
CA SER A 249 5.62 2.27 -15.38
C SER A 249 4.70 2.05 -14.18
N PHE A 250 4.74 2.90 -13.16
CA PHE A 250 3.80 2.81 -12.03
C PHE A 250 2.34 3.06 -12.48
N THR A 251 2.12 3.96 -13.44
CA THR A 251 0.81 4.17 -14.05
C THR A 251 0.31 2.91 -14.75
N TYR A 252 1.18 2.26 -15.52
CA TYR A 252 0.89 0.99 -16.17
C TYR A 252 0.57 -0.11 -15.14
N LEU A 253 1.39 -0.24 -14.08
CA LEU A 253 1.13 -1.14 -12.96
C LEU A 253 -0.27 -0.91 -12.36
N GLY A 254 -0.61 0.34 -12.08
CA GLY A 254 -1.94 0.71 -11.55
C GLY A 254 -3.07 0.33 -12.50
N ALA A 255 -2.91 0.55 -13.81
CA ALA A 255 -3.90 0.16 -14.82
C ALA A 255 -4.09 -1.36 -14.88
N VAL A 256 -3.00 -2.14 -14.84
CA VAL A 256 -3.07 -3.62 -14.78
C VAL A 256 -3.81 -4.08 -13.53
N VAL A 257 -3.49 -3.51 -12.35
CA VAL A 257 -4.21 -3.82 -11.09
C VAL A 257 -5.71 -3.53 -11.25
N ALA A 258 -6.07 -2.37 -11.78
CA ALA A 258 -7.48 -1.97 -11.97
C ALA A 258 -8.23 -2.94 -12.89
N VAL A 259 -7.63 -3.38 -13.98
CA VAL A 259 -8.22 -4.39 -14.89
C VAL A 259 -8.37 -5.74 -14.21
N ILE A 260 -7.33 -6.22 -13.51
CA ILE A 260 -7.35 -7.52 -12.83
C ILE A 260 -8.43 -7.51 -11.73
N GLN A 261 -8.41 -6.52 -10.85
CA GLN A 261 -9.32 -6.46 -9.71
C GLN A 261 -10.75 -6.09 -10.12
N GLY A 262 -10.91 -5.17 -11.07
CA GLY A 262 -12.22 -4.68 -11.49
C GLY A 262 -12.97 -5.60 -12.45
N VAL A 263 -12.25 -6.37 -13.27
CA VAL A 263 -12.87 -7.16 -14.36
C VAL A 263 -12.58 -8.65 -14.24
N LEU A 264 -11.30 -9.02 -14.08
CA LEU A 264 -10.88 -10.43 -14.19
C LEU A 264 -11.21 -11.25 -12.94
N VAL A 265 -10.98 -10.72 -11.74
CA VAL A 265 -11.21 -11.48 -10.50
C VAL A 265 -12.66 -11.91 -10.40
N GLY A 266 -13.63 -11.01 -10.67
CA GLY A 266 -15.06 -11.34 -10.62
C GLY A 266 -15.47 -12.46 -11.59
N ARG A 267 -14.74 -12.64 -12.69
CA ARG A 267 -14.98 -13.71 -13.68
C ARG A 267 -14.22 -14.99 -13.37
N LEU A 268 -13.01 -14.87 -12.81
CA LEU A 268 -12.14 -16.02 -12.56
C LEU A 268 -12.47 -16.75 -11.26
N VAL A 269 -12.88 -16.05 -10.21
CA VAL A 269 -13.21 -16.65 -8.91
C VAL A 269 -14.33 -17.70 -9.01
N PRO A 270 -15.45 -17.46 -9.71
CA PRO A 270 -16.50 -18.49 -9.85
C PRO A 270 -16.04 -19.75 -10.61
N VAL A 271 -15.06 -19.61 -11.52
CA VAL A 271 -14.59 -20.72 -12.37
C VAL A 271 -13.50 -21.53 -11.67
N PHE A 272 -12.49 -20.87 -11.10
CA PHE A 272 -11.29 -21.53 -10.58
C PHE A 272 -11.30 -21.68 -9.05
N GLY A 273 -12.13 -20.90 -8.36
CA GLY A 273 -12.11 -20.79 -6.90
C GLY A 273 -10.97 -19.94 -6.35
N GLU A 274 -11.19 -19.36 -5.18
CA GLU A 274 -10.23 -18.41 -4.55
C GLU A 274 -8.88 -19.05 -4.27
N GLY A 275 -8.83 -20.28 -3.75
CA GLY A 275 -7.59 -20.95 -3.37
C GLY A 275 -6.65 -21.21 -4.54
N ARG A 276 -7.18 -21.61 -5.70
CA ARG A 276 -6.38 -21.81 -6.91
C ARG A 276 -5.88 -20.51 -7.49
N LEU A 277 -6.71 -19.47 -7.48
CA LEU A 277 -6.31 -18.13 -7.94
C LEU A 277 -5.26 -17.49 -7.06
N LEU A 278 -5.33 -17.73 -5.75
CA LEU A 278 -4.33 -17.28 -4.80
C LEU A 278 -2.94 -17.86 -5.10
N ILE A 279 -2.88 -19.18 -5.34
CA ILE A 279 -1.62 -19.86 -5.70
C ILE A 279 -1.15 -19.43 -7.09
N ALA A 280 -2.03 -19.39 -8.10
CA ALA A 280 -1.71 -18.89 -9.43
C ALA A 280 -1.16 -17.46 -9.39
N GLY A 281 -1.73 -16.61 -8.55
CA GLY A 281 -1.24 -15.25 -8.32
C GLY A 281 0.22 -15.23 -7.83
N LEU A 282 0.59 -16.05 -6.84
CA LEU A 282 1.97 -16.12 -6.37
C LEU A 282 2.92 -16.70 -7.43
N VAL A 283 2.50 -17.71 -8.18
CA VAL A 283 3.29 -18.28 -9.28
C VAL A 283 3.54 -17.22 -10.37
N CYS A 284 2.50 -16.49 -10.77
CA CYS A 284 2.62 -15.37 -11.72
C CYS A 284 3.57 -14.29 -11.19
N TYR A 285 3.49 -13.99 -9.88
CA TYR A 285 4.35 -12.98 -9.25
C TYR A 285 5.83 -13.40 -9.32
N ILE A 286 6.15 -14.62 -8.90
CA ILE A 286 7.51 -15.19 -8.97
C ILE A 286 8.01 -15.20 -10.41
N PHE A 287 7.20 -15.70 -11.35
CA PHE A 287 7.55 -15.73 -12.77
C PHE A 287 7.90 -14.34 -13.30
N GLY A 288 7.06 -13.33 -12.98
CA GLY A 288 7.30 -11.95 -13.38
C GLY A 288 8.60 -11.37 -12.82
N LEU A 289 8.91 -11.62 -11.54
CA LEU A 289 10.18 -11.19 -10.91
C LEU A 289 11.40 -11.81 -11.58
N LEU A 290 11.33 -13.10 -11.92
CA LEU A 290 12.43 -13.82 -12.59
C LEU A 290 12.63 -13.33 -14.02
N VAL A 291 11.54 -13.10 -14.77
CA VAL A 291 11.62 -12.52 -16.12
C VAL A 291 12.22 -11.11 -16.06
N MET A 292 11.78 -10.28 -15.11
CA MET A 292 12.33 -8.95 -14.92
C MET A 292 13.85 -8.99 -14.65
N SER A 293 14.28 -9.83 -13.69
CA SER A 293 15.67 -9.88 -13.28
C SER A 293 16.64 -10.21 -14.45
N GLN A 294 16.15 -10.92 -15.45
CA GLN A 294 16.90 -11.32 -16.65
C GLN A 294 16.61 -10.44 -17.88
N ALA A 295 15.74 -9.41 -17.77
CA ALA A 295 15.30 -8.64 -18.90
C ALA A 295 16.47 -7.94 -19.63
N PRO A 296 16.77 -8.27 -20.89
CA PRO A 296 17.81 -7.60 -21.66
C PRO A 296 17.33 -6.25 -22.24
N THR A 297 16.02 -6.09 -22.39
CA THR A 297 15.38 -4.91 -22.98
C THR A 297 14.13 -4.51 -22.20
N TRP A 298 13.73 -3.25 -22.33
CA TRP A 298 12.56 -2.74 -21.62
C TRP A 298 11.22 -3.42 -22.02
N PRO A 299 10.99 -3.92 -23.26
CA PRO A 299 9.76 -4.67 -23.56
C PRO A 299 9.67 -5.99 -22.77
N VAL A 300 10.78 -6.71 -22.61
CA VAL A 300 10.84 -7.93 -21.78
C VAL A 300 10.60 -7.60 -20.31
N MET A 301 11.13 -6.48 -19.84
CA MET A 301 10.84 -5.99 -18.49
C MET A 301 9.35 -5.68 -18.32
N ILE A 302 8.69 -4.99 -19.27
CA ILE A 302 7.25 -4.69 -19.20
C ILE A 302 6.44 -5.98 -19.18
N PHE A 303 6.84 -7.00 -19.95
CA PHE A 303 6.21 -8.33 -19.86
C PHE A 303 6.34 -8.91 -18.45
N GLY A 304 7.53 -8.91 -17.86
CA GLY A 304 7.76 -9.36 -16.48
C GLY A 304 6.93 -8.58 -15.45
N ILE A 305 6.92 -7.24 -15.56
CA ILE A 305 6.10 -6.36 -14.71
C ILE A 305 4.62 -6.70 -14.80
N THR A 306 4.10 -7.03 -15.98
CA THR A 306 2.69 -7.41 -16.14
C THR A 306 2.35 -8.64 -15.31
N PHE A 307 3.18 -9.68 -15.34
CA PHE A 307 2.97 -10.88 -14.54
C PHE A 307 3.15 -10.64 -13.04
N THR A 308 4.17 -9.88 -12.66
CA THR A 308 4.39 -9.47 -11.27
C THR A 308 3.16 -8.74 -10.72
N THR A 309 2.65 -7.78 -11.48
CA THR A 309 1.50 -6.97 -11.06
C THR A 309 0.20 -7.76 -11.06
N ALA A 310 -0.04 -8.58 -12.10
CA ALA A 310 -1.20 -9.46 -12.17
C ALA A 310 -1.22 -10.44 -11.00
N GLY A 311 -0.05 -11.03 -10.69
CA GLY A 311 0.11 -11.96 -9.58
C GLY A 311 -0.21 -11.31 -8.23
N SER A 312 0.34 -10.12 -7.97
CA SER A 312 0.07 -9.39 -6.73
C SER A 312 -1.40 -8.97 -6.60
N ALA A 313 -2.02 -8.53 -7.70
CA ALA A 313 -3.43 -8.13 -7.72
C ALA A 313 -4.38 -9.31 -7.44
N LEU A 314 -4.12 -10.48 -8.03
CA LEU A 314 -4.85 -11.73 -7.76
C LEU A 314 -4.70 -12.13 -6.28
N TYR A 315 -3.46 -12.12 -5.76
CA TYR A 315 -3.20 -12.43 -4.36
C TYR A 315 -3.96 -11.50 -3.41
N MET A 316 -3.81 -10.19 -3.56
CA MET A 316 -4.42 -9.20 -2.66
C MET A 316 -5.94 -9.33 -2.56
N THR A 317 -6.59 -9.64 -3.67
CA THR A 317 -8.06 -9.78 -3.71
C THR A 317 -8.52 -11.08 -3.08
N THR A 318 -7.87 -12.19 -3.41
CA THR A 318 -8.30 -13.53 -2.96
C THR A 318 -7.92 -13.81 -1.51
N ILE A 319 -6.78 -13.32 -1.02
CA ILE A 319 -6.36 -13.54 0.37
C ILE A 319 -7.30 -12.88 1.37
N THR A 320 -7.80 -11.69 1.08
CA THR A 320 -8.72 -10.97 1.98
C THR A 320 -10.03 -11.74 2.19
N SER A 321 -10.54 -12.35 1.13
CA SER A 321 -11.71 -13.22 1.19
C SER A 321 -11.42 -14.48 2.02
N LEU A 322 -10.30 -15.16 1.76
CA LEU A 322 -9.87 -16.35 2.51
C LEU A 322 -9.75 -16.05 4.01
N VAL A 323 -9.09 -14.95 4.39
CA VAL A 323 -8.95 -14.52 5.79
C VAL A 323 -10.31 -14.30 6.45
N SER A 324 -11.23 -13.66 5.73
CA SER A 324 -12.59 -13.37 6.21
C SER A 324 -13.41 -14.64 6.43
N GLN A 325 -13.24 -15.66 5.58
CA GLN A 325 -13.94 -16.95 5.70
C GLN A 325 -13.44 -17.82 6.86
N GLN A 326 -12.15 -17.69 7.21
CA GLN A 326 -11.53 -18.45 8.32
C GLN A 326 -11.81 -17.83 9.71
N ALA A 327 -12.37 -16.64 9.75
CA ALA A 327 -12.73 -15.94 10.99
C ALA A 327 -14.23 -16.09 11.28
N GLY A 328 -14.59 -16.48 12.51
CA GLY A 328 -15.96 -16.40 13.00
C GLY A 328 -16.51 -14.96 12.91
N GLU A 329 -17.82 -14.78 12.79
CA GLU A 329 -18.43 -13.46 12.63
C GLU A 329 -18.02 -12.46 13.71
N SER A 330 -17.92 -12.91 14.96
CA SER A 330 -17.51 -12.08 16.11
C SER A 330 -16.01 -11.74 16.14
N GLU A 331 -15.16 -12.52 15.47
CA GLU A 331 -13.69 -12.38 15.50
C GLU A 331 -13.12 -11.82 14.18
N ARG A 332 -13.95 -11.64 13.16
CA ARG A 332 -13.53 -11.20 11.81
C ARG A 332 -12.69 -9.93 11.83
N GLY A 333 -13.09 -8.95 12.64
CA GLY A 333 -12.33 -7.70 12.80
C GLY A 333 -10.96 -7.90 13.45
N LEU A 334 -10.86 -8.80 14.45
CA LEU A 334 -9.60 -9.12 15.12
C LEU A 334 -8.62 -9.81 14.16
N VAL A 335 -9.10 -10.80 13.41
CA VAL A 335 -8.28 -11.59 12.49
C VAL A 335 -7.79 -10.74 11.32
N LEU A 336 -8.68 -9.97 10.69
CA LEU A 336 -8.32 -9.04 9.60
C LEU A 336 -7.36 -7.95 10.09
N GLY A 337 -7.58 -7.40 11.28
CA GLY A 337 -6.69 -6.42 11.90
C GLY A 337 -5.29 -6.98 12.15
N THR A 338 -5.18 -8.22 12.65
CA THR A 338 -3.90 -8.89 12.88
C THR A 338 -3.18 -9.22 11.56
N TYR A 339 -3.92 -9.72 10.56
CA TYR A 339 -3.39 -9.95 9.21
C TYR A 339 -2.82 -8.66 8.61
N ASN A 340 -3.59 -7.58 8.66
CA ASN A 340 -3.13 -6.27 8.16
C ASN A 340 -1.89 -5.77 8.90
N SER A 341 -1.84 -5.92 10.23
CA SER A 341 -0.67 -5.51 11.01
C SER A 341 0.59 -6.28 10.61
N GLY A 342 0.48 -7.60 10.42
CA GLY A 342 1.57 -8.43 9.91
C GLY A 342 2.01 -8.01 8.50
N SER A 343 1.06 -7.74 7.62
CA SER A 343 1.32 -7.27 6.25
C SER A 343 2.05 -5.92 6.23
N TRP A 344 1.62 -4.97 7.05
CA TRP A 344 2.29 -3.67 7.17
C TRP A 344 3.69 -3.78 7.78
N ALA A 345 3.93 -4.72 8.72
CA ALA A 345 5.27 -4.99 9.23
C ALA A 345 6.21 -5.47 8.12
N GLY A 346 5.76 -6.39 7.25
CA GLY A 346 6.50 -6.81 6.06
C GLY A 346 6.82 -5.62 5.13
N ARG A 347 5.83 -4.76 4.89
CA ARG A 347 5.99 -3.56 4.06
C ARG A 347 6.97 -2.53 4.65
N ALA A 348 7.05 -2.42 5.96
CA ALA A 348 7.98 -1.51 6.64
C ALA A 348 9.43 -2.02 6.61
N LEU A 349 9.63 -3.35 6.71
CA LEU A 349 10.95 -3.96 6.69
C LEU A 349 11.53 -4.11 5.27
N GLY A 350 10.68 -4.16 4.25
CA GLY A 350 11.11 -4.35 2.86
C GLY A 350 12.12 -3.31 2.38
N PRO A 351 11.82 -2.00 2.41
CA PRO A 351 12.68 -0.98 1.84
C PRO A 351 14.11 -0.96 2.41
N PRO A 352 14.34 -0.99 3.75
CA PRO A 352 15.70 -1.07 4.28
C PRO A 352 16.46 -2.31 3.83
N LEU A 353 15.80 -3.47 3.86
CA LEU A 353 16.40 -4.74 3.43
C LEU A 353 16.76 -4.71 1.94
N THR A 354 15.90 -4.12 1.13
CA THR A 354 16.07 -4.00 -0.32
C THR A 354 17.35 -3.28 -0.69
N GLY A 355 17.57 -2.10 -0.11
CA GLY A 355 18.74 -1.30 -0.44
C GLY A 355 20.04 -1.95 0.02
N LEU A 356 20.01 -2.59 1.19
CA LEU A 356 21.16 -3.37 1.68
C LEU A 356 21.52 -4.52 0.72
N LEU A 357 20.54 -5.28 0.25
CA LEU A 357 20.75 -6.36 -0.72
C LEU A 357 21.27 -5.83 -2.05
N PHE A 358 20.75 -4.70 -2.51
CA PHE A 358 21.18 -4.07 -3.76
C PHE A 358 22.62 -3.59 -3.71
N ASP A 359 22.98 -2.84 -2.65
CA ASP A 359 24.34 -2.28 -2.51
C ASP A 359 25.39 -3.35 -2.21
N ALA A 360 25.06 -4.39 -1.40
CA ALA A 360 26.02 -5.40 -0.97
C ALA A 360 26.18 -6.57 -1.96
N MET A 361 25.13 -6.96 -2.67
CA MET A 361 25.10 -8.23 -3.42
C MET A 361 24.76 -8.03 -4.91
N GLY A 362 24.34 -6.84 -5.33
CA GLY A 362 24.12 -6.48 -6.72
C GLY A 362 22.68 -6.26 -7.13
N VAL A 363 22.53 -5.71 -8.34
CA VAL A 363 21.31 -5.08 -8.89
C VAL A 363 20.10 -6.00 -8.90
N ASN A 364 20.27 -7.29 -9.20
CA ASN A 364 19.17 -8.25 -9.35
C ASN A 364 18.81 -8.99 -8.06
N VAL A 365 19.68 -8.95 -7.03
CA VAL A 365 19.50 -9.74 -5.80
C VAL A 365 18.21 -9.45 -5.06
N PRO A 366 17.74 -8.20 -4.94
CA PRO A 366 16.44 -7.93 -4.32
C PRO A 366 15.27 -8.61 -5.03
N LEU A 367 15.29 -8.73 -6.38
CA LEU A 367 14.25 -9.41 -7.14
C LEU A 367 14.28 -10.92 -6.89
N TYR A 368 15.49 -11.53 -6.83
CA TYR A 368 15.63 -12.94 -6.48
C TYR A 368 15.22 -13.21 -5.03
N ALA A 369 15.58 -12.33 -4.10
CA ALA A 369 15.17 -12.44 -2.70
C ALA A 369 13.64 -12.39 -2.57
N ALA A 370 12.97 -11.46 -3.27
CA ALA A 370 11.52 -11.39 -3.32
C ALA A 370 10.90 -12.68 -3.86
N ALA A 371 11.44 -13.24 -4.96
CA ALA A 371 10.97 -14.50 -5.53
C ALA A 371 11.17 -15.67 -4.56
N LEU A 372 12.32 -15.75 -3.90
CA LEU A 372 12.66 -16.81 -2.94
C LEU A 372 11.74 -16.79 -1.71
N ILE A 373 11.42 -15.60 -1.19
CA ILE A 373 10.50 -15.41 -0.05
C ILE A 373 9.10 -15.93 -0.38
N LEU A 374 8.67 -15.87 -1.64
CA LEU A 374 7.34 -16.30 -2.07
C LEU A 374 7.22 -17.83 -2.22
N LEU A 375 8.33 -18.56 -2.41
CA LEU A 375 8.27 -20.01 -2.60
C LEU A 375 7.64 -20.77 -1.41
N PRO A 376 8.07 -20.55 -0.15
CA PRO A 376 7.44 -21.22 0.99
C PRO A 376 5.99 -20.81 1.18
N CYS A 377 5.58 -19.60 0.74
CA CYS A 377 4.18 -19.16 0.80
C CYS A 377 3.28 -20.07 -0.05
N ILE A 378 3.75 -20.53 -1.22
CA ILE A 378 2.99 -21.47 -2.06
C ILE A 378 2.78 -22.77 -1.31
N GLY A 379 3.78 -23.34 -0.67
CA GLY A 379 3.67 -24.57 0.12
C GLY A 379 2.67 -24.46 1.27
N ILE A 380 2.74 -23.35 2.02
CA ILE A 380 1.80 -23.07 3.13
C ILE A 380 0.37 -22.96 2.58
N LEU A 381 0.17 -22.21 1.50
CA LEU A 381 -1.17 -22.01 0.92
C LEU A 381 -1.75 -23.29 0.32
N LEU A 382 -0.95 -24.12 -0.32
CA LEU A 382 -1.38 -25.46 -0.78
C LEU A 382 -1.91 -26.29 0.40
N GLY A 383 -1.21 -26.29 1.53
CA GLY A 383 -1.65 -26.95 2.76
C GLY A 383 -2.97 -26.40 3.32
N ILE A 384 -3.14 -25.08 3.31
CA ILE A 384 -4.37 -24.41 3.76
C ILE A 384 -5.55 -24.78 2.84
N VAL A 385 -5.40 -24.63 1.53
CA VAL A 385 -6.44 -24.91 0.54
C VAL A 385 -6.86 -26.37 0.56
N ALA A 386 -5.92 -27.31 0.74
CA ALA A 386 -6.23 -28.73 0.85
C ALA A 386 -7.05 -29.07 2.12
N ARG A 387 -6.77 -28.40 3.25
CA ARG A 387 -7.53 -28.57 4.50
C ARG A 387 -8.95 -28.01 4.41
N THR A 388 -9.12 -26.83 3.83
CA THR A 388 -10.43 -26.19 3.66
C THR A 388 -11.34 -27.03 2.73
N ARG A 389 -10.79 -27.57 1.65
CA ARG A 389 -11.52 -28.45 0.74
C ARG A 389 -12.02 -29.73 1.44
N LYS A 390 -11.16 -30.41 2.22
CA LYS A 390 -11.55 -31.61 2.98
C LYS A 390 -12.62 -31.33 4.04
N ALA A 391 -12.66 -30.13 4.61
CA ALA A 391 -13.68 -29.72 5.56
C ALA A 391 -15.05 -29.56 4.88
N HIS A 392 -15.09 -29.00 3.68
CA HIS A 392 -16.32 -28.87 2.88
C HIS A 392 -16.86 -30.20 2.31
N GLU A 393 -15.98 -31.15 2.02
CA GLU A 393 -16.39 -32.48 1.54
C GLU A 393 -16.99 -33.38 2.67
N LYS A 394 -16.83 -32.96 3.95
CA LYS A 394 -17.34 -33.70 5.14
C LYS A 394 -18.58 -33.07 5.78
N SER A 395 -18.96 -31.86 5.36
CA SER A 395 -20.19 -31.16 5.79
C SER A 395 -21.31 -31.33 4.78
#